data_8ef258b94a46d73e1254ebda26147a70
#
_entry.id   8ef258b94a46d73e1254ebda26147a70
#
_cell.length_a   1.000
_cell.length_b   1.000
_cell.length_c   1.000
_cell.angle_alpha   90.00
_cell.angle_beta   90.00
_cell.angle_gamma   90.00
#
_symmetry.space_group_name_H-M   'P 1'
#
loop_
_entity.id
_entity.type
_entity.pdbx_description
1 polymer ?
#
loop_
_entity_poly.entity_id
_entity_poly.type
_entity_poly.pdbx_seq_one_letter_code
_entity_poly.pdbx_strand_id
1 'polypeptide(L)'
;MVSNEINNKRSKILVENIERFGAKNVLVTNESAERLAKVFSSYFDLIVLDAPCSGEGMFRKQPDAMDYWSLDYPAQCAALQREILEDAVKMLANGGELVYSTCTWAPEENEEIVAWLLDEFPLELVDLPKINGMTPGIDYPETARMYPHRFKGEGQFVAKFRFVGEHKLPKLKPARSNLTADQRSLWQSFQKEHLKIELKGDLQTFGDQLYLLPLGLPDLSKIKIARNGLHLGTFKKKRFEPSFALGLALQPSEVKNKLELSQQDFEVYVGGETLQIKQSLPNGWYQLIIHGNGLGFAKLANQTLKNYFPKGLRFR
;
A
#
# COMPACT_ATOMS: atom_id res chain seq x y z
N MET A 1 -1.40 -3.08 -7.19
CA MET A 1 -1.59 -3.63 -5.82
C MET A 1 -2.80 -2.96 -5.19
N VAL A 2 -3.63 -3.72 -4.47
CA VAL A 2 -4.68 -3.20 -3.57
C VAL A 2 -4.23 -3.50 -2.15
N SER A 3 -4.26 -2.51 -1.28
CA SER A 3 -3.98 -2.66 0.14
C SER A 3 -5.21 -2.24 0.94
N ASN A 4 -5.64 -3.07 1.87
CA ASN A 4 -6.87 -2.83 2.62
C ASN A 4 -6.62 -2.73 4.12
N GLU A 5 -7.34 -1.83 4.77
CA GLU A 5 -7.39 -1.73 6.23
C GLU A 5 -8.82 -1.34 6.65
N ILE A 6 -9.47 -2.21 7.41
CA ILE A 6 -10.86 -2.02 7.84
C ILE A 6 -11.04 -0.85 8.82
N ASN A 7 -10.04 -0.59 9.66
CA ASN A 7 -10.06 0.50 10.61
C ASN A 7 -9.74 1.84 9.93
N ASN A 8 -10.66 2.81 10.00
CA ASN A 8 -10.51 4.10 9.34
C ASN A 8 -9.29 4.92 9.83
N LYS A 9 -8.92 4.84 11.10
CA LYS A 9 -7.74 5.56 11.61
C LYS A 9 -6.45 4.92 11.09
N ARG A 10 -6.37 3.59 11.10
CA ARG A 10 -5.22 2.84 10.60
C ARG A 10 -5.08 2.96 9.08
N SER A 11 -6.19 3.05 8.33
CA SER A 11 -6.14 3.22 6.87
C SER A 11 -5.45 4.53 6.46
N LYS A 12 -5.56 5.59 7.27
CA LYS A 12 -4.84 6.85 7.05
C LYS A 12 -3.33 6.68 7.24
N ILE A 13 -2.92 5.95 8.27
CA ILE A 13 -1.50 5.63 8.52
C ILE A 13 -0.95 4.77 7.37
N LEU A 14 -1.76 3.81 6.88
CA LEU A 14 -1.39 3.01 5.71
C LEU A 14 -1.16 3.89 4.47
N VAL A 15 -2.04 4.84 4.19
CA VAL A 15 -1.87 5.81 3.10
C VAL A 15 -0.57 6.61 3.25
N GLU A 16 -0.30 7.14 4.43
CA GLU A 16 0.93 7.88 4.70
C GLU A 16 2.20 7.05 4.46
N ASN A 17 2.19 5.78 4.88
CA ASN A 17 3.30 4.87 4.62
C ASN A 17 3.49 4.58 3.13
N ILE A 18 2.41 4.27 2.40
CA ILE A 18 2.44 4.04 0.95
C ILE A 18 2.98 5.27 0.21
N GLU A 19 2.58 6.47 0.61
CA GLU A 19 3.09 7.72 0.02
C GLU A 19 4.57 7.94 0.34
N ARG A 20 4.99 7.69 1.59
CA ARG A 20 6.38 7.81 2.03
C ARG A 20 7.32 6.88 1.25
N PHE A 21 6.87 5.67 0.91
CA PHE A 21 7.60 4.74 0.06
C PHE A 21 7.61 5.12 -1.43
N GLY A 22 6.90 6.18 -1.85
CA GLY A 22 6.81 6.60 -3.24
C GLY A 22 6.13 5.58 -4.15
N ALA A 23 5.25 4.74 -3.61
CA ALA A 23 4.61 3.67 -4.37
C ALA A 23 3.60 4.22 -5.40
N LYS A 24 3.83 3.92 -6.69
CA LYS A 24 3.04 4.43 -7.83
C LYS A 24 1.71 3.68 -7.99
N ASN A 25 1.72 2.36 -7.87
CA ASN A 25 0.66 1.43 -8.30
C ASN A 25 -0.14 0.87 -7.12
N VAL A 26 -0.57 1.69 -6.17
CA VAL A 26 -1.28 1.21 -4.98
C VAL A 26 -2.61 1.91 -4.81
N LEU A 27 -3.69 1.14 -4.84
CA LEU A 27 -5.00 1.53 -4.33
C LEU A 27 -5.06 1.18 -2.84
N VAL A 28 -5.53 2.10 -2.01
CA VAL A 28 -5.81 1.80 -0.59
C VAL A 28 -7.31 1.85 -0.36
N THR A 29 -7.86 0.77 0.17
CA THR A 29 -9.28 0.63 0.50
C THR A 29 -9.50 0.62 2.02
N ASN A 30 -10.71 0.99 2.44
CA ASN A 30 -11.14 0.93 3.84
C ASN A 30 -12.45 0.17 3.92
N GLU A 31 -12.38 -1.16 3.74
CA GLU A 31 -13.55 -2.03 3.56
C GLU A 31 -13.43 -3.36 4.31
N SER A 32 -14.56 -4.06 4.46
CA SER A 32 -14.59 -5.46 4.87
C SER A 32 -14.20 -6.38 3.72
N ALA A 33 -13.74 -7.61 4.04
CA ALA A 33 -13.42 -8.64 3.07
C ALA A 33 -14.65 -8.98 2.18
N GLU A 34 -15.85 -9.08 2.76
CA GLU A 34 -17.10 -9.34 2.06
C GLU A 34 -17.38 -8.30 0.94
N ARG A 35 -17.17 -7.01 1.25
CA ARG A 35 -17.40 -5.95 0.24
C ARG A 35 -16.34 -5.95 -0.84
N LEU A 36 -15.09 -6.26 -0.49
CA LEU A 36 -14.01 -6.41 -1.45
C LEU A 36 -14.27 -7.60 -2.38
N ALA A 37 -14.73 -8.74 -1.87
CA ALA A 37 -15.03 -9.94 -2.67
C ALA A 37 -16.11 -9.69 -3.72
N LYS A 38 -17.10 -8.82 -3.44
CA LYS A 38 -18.13 -8.42 -4.40
C LYS A 38 -17.58 -7.60 -5.58
N VAL A 39 -16.44 -6.94 -5.39
CA VAL A 39 -15.81 -6.07 -6.40
C VAL A 39 -14.64 -6.75 -7.09
N PHE A 40 -13.84 -7.50 -6.37
CA PHE A 40 -12.60 -8.13 -6.82
C PHE A 40 -12.71 -9.65 -6.99
N SER A 41 -13.90 -10.18 -7.31
CA SER A 41 -14.07 -11.62 -7.53
C SER A 41 -13.09 -12.13 -8.61
N SER A 42 -12.36 -13.23 -8.33
CA SER A 42 -11.41 -13.89 -9.25
C SER A 42 -10.36 -12.92 -9.83
N TYR A 43 -9.82 -12.05 -9.01
CA TYR A 43 -9.06 -10.90 -9.50
C TYR A 43 -7.56 -10.94 -9.14
N PHE A 44 -7.19 -11.45 -7.97
CA PHE A 44 -5.82 -11.35 -7.47
C PHE A 44 -5.00 -12.61 -7.75
N ASP A 45 -3.84 -12.42 -8.34
CA ASP A 45 -2.83 -13.48 -8.51
C ASP A 45 -2.14 -13.82 -7.18
N LEU A 46 -2.12 -12.87 -6.23
CA LEU A 46 -1.57 -13.05 -4.89
C LEU A 46 -2.38 -12.25 -3.88
N ILE A 47 -2.83 -12.94 -2.82
CA ILE A 47 -3.40 -12.32 -1.62
C ILE A 47 -2.45 -12.59 -0.45
N VAL A 48 -2.07 -11.53 0.28
CA VAL A 48 -1.36 -11.63 1.55
C VAL A 48 -2.31 -11.18 2.65
N LEU A 49 -2.69 -12.10 3.50
CA LEU A 49 -3.59 -11.87 4.63
C LEU A 49 -2.80 -11.97 5.93
N ASP A 50 -2.51 -10.82 6.53
CA ASP A 50 -2.07 -10.70 7.92
C ASP A 50 -3.33 -10.65 8.79
N ALA A 51 -3.71 -11.80 9.32
CA ALA A 51 -5.02 -12.01 9.92
C ALA A 51 -5.13 -11.38 11.32
N PRO A 52 -6.30 -10.82 11.69
CA PRO A 52 -6.56 -10.49 13.08
C PRO A 52 -6.47 -11.77 13.91
N CYS A 53 -5.65 -11.76 14.96
CA CYS A 53 -5.37 -12.95 15.76
C CYS A 53 -5.26 -12.62 17.26
N SER A 54 -5.19 -13.64 18.12
CA SER A 54 -5.06 -13.47 19.57
C SER A 54 -3.76 -12.80 20.01
N GLY A 55 -2.75 -12.78 19.14
CA GLY A 55 -1.55 -11.97 19.32
C GLY A 55 -0.56 -12.45 20.37
N GLU A 56 -0.61 -13.71 20.78
CA GLU A 56 0.26 -14.28 21.81
C GLU A 56 1.75 -14.06 21.52
N GLY A 57 2.13 -14.15 20.25
CA GLY A 57 3.50 -13.92 19.80
C GLY A 57 3.99 -12.50 20.03
N MET A 58 3.09 -11.55 20.33
CA MET A 58 3.40 -10.14 20.53
C MET A 58 3.44 -9.71 21.99
N PHE A 59 3.12 -10.57 22.96
CA PHE A 59 3.02 -10.22 24.38
C PHE A 59 4.30 -9.59 24.95
N ARG A 60 5.47 -10.02 24.46
CA ARG A 60 6.73 -9.40 24.85
C ARG A 60 6.83 -7.93 24.43
N LYS A 61 6.30 -7.58 23.27
CA LYS A 61 6.34 -6.23 22.69
C LYS A 61 5.16 -5.38 23.14
N GLN A 62 4.03 -6.01 23.39
CA GLN A 62 2.78 -5.38 23.80
C GLN A 62 2.19 -6.10 25.02
N PRO A 63 2.77 -5.90 26.22
CA PRO A 63 2.31 -6.61 27.44
C PRO A 63 0.84 -6.35 27.77
N ASP A 64 0.32 -5.16 27.47
CA ASP A 64 -1.08 -4.79 27.71
C ASP A 64 -2.07 -5.69 26.95
N ALA A 65 -1.60 -6.39 25.91
CA ALA A 65 -2.45 -7.33 25.17
C ALA A 65 -2.85 -8.56 26.01
N MET A 66 -2.08 -8.89 27.05
CA MET A 66 -2.41 -9.98 27.99
C MET A 66 -3.65 -9.67 28.82
N ASP A 67 -3.96 -8.40 29.06
CA ASP A 67 -5.11 -7.99 29.88
C ASP A 67 -6.46 -8.31 29.20
N TYR A 68 -6.44 -8.46 27.88
CA TYR A 68 -7.64 -8.77 27.06
C TYR A 68 -7.69 -10.22 26.60
N TRP A 69 -6.63 -10.99 26.84
CA TRP A 69 -6.53 -12.36 26.39
C TRP A 69 -7.27 -13.32 27.35
N SER A 70 -7.95 -14.30 26.79
CA SER A 70 -8.63 -15.37 27.54
C SER A 70 -8.46 -16.69 26.80
N LEU A 71 -8.71 -17.82 27.46
CA LEU A 71 -8.60 -19.16 26.85
C LEU A 71 -9.52 -19.33 25.63
N ASP A 72 -10.65 -18.65 25.57
CA ASP A 72 -11.59 -18.70 24.44
C ASP A 72 -11.26 -17.72 23.33
N TYR A 73 -10.30 -16.79 23.54
CA TYR A 73 -10.00 -15.74 22.58
C TYR A 73 -9.40 -16.26 21.26
N PRO A 74 -8.49 -17.26 21.24
CA PRO A 74 -8.04 -17.88 20.01
C PRO A 74 -9.17 -18.47 19.14
N ALA A 75 -10.13 -19.16 19.76
CA ALA A 75 -11.27 -19.72 19.04
C ALA A 75 -12.18 -18.63 18.43
N GLN A 76 -12.38 -17.50 19.13
CA GLN A 76 -13.12 -16.35 18.61
C GLN A 76 -12.37 -15.72 17.41
N CYS A 77 -11.06 -15.56 17.48
CA CYS A 77 -10.24 -15.08 16.39
C CYS A 77 -10.28 -16.03 15.19
N ALA A 78 -10.20 -17.35 15.43
CA ALA A 78 -10.29 -18.37 14.37
C ALA A 78 -11.63 -18.31 13.62
N ALA A 79 -12.73 -18.06 14.32
CA ALA A 79 -14.05 -17.89 13.68
C ALA A 79 -14.05 -16.67 12.74
N LEU A 80 -13.54 -15.53 13.18
CA LEU A 80 -13.41 -14.32 12.36
C LEU A 80 -12.45 -14.54 11.17
N GLN A 81 -11.35 -15.26 11.38
CA GLN A 81 -10.40 -15.60 10.33
C GLN A 81 -11.05 -16.42 9.22
N ARG A 82 -11.90 -17.40 9.56
CA ARG A 82 -12.65 -18.17 8.58
C ARG A 82 -13.57 -17.31 7.73
N GLU A 83 -14.33 -16.40 8.33
CA GLU A 83 -15.16 -15.44 7.57
C GLU A 83 -14.33 -14.62 6.58
N ILE A 84 -13.19 -14.10 6.99
CA ILE A 84 -12.30 -13.30 6.12
C ILE A 84 -11.70 -14.16 5.01
N LEU A 85 -11.29 -15.40 5.32
CA LEU A 85 -10.66 -16.32 4.39
C LEU A 85 -11.63 -16.84 3.32
N GLU A 86 -12.90 -17.10 3.66
CA GLU A 86 -13.94 -17.43 2.69
C GLU A 86 -14.03 -16.36 1.59
N ASP A 87 -14.02 -15.09 1.99
CA ASP A 87 -14.07 -13.97 1.06
C ASP A 87 -12.72 -13.79 0.31
N ALA A 88 -11.59 -14.04 0.96
CA ALA A 88 -10.29 -13.98 0.33
C ALA A 88 -10.15 -15.02 -0.80
N VAL A 89 -10.60 -16.25 -0.59
CA VAL A 89 -10.60 -17.30 -1.62
C VAL A 89 -11.45 -16.93 -2.83
N LYS A 90 -12.62 -16.30 -2.64
CA LYS A 90 -13.46 -15.78 -3.75
C LYS A 90 -12.76 -14.73 -4.62
N MET A 91 -11.78 -14.04 -4.05
CA MET A 91 -11.01 -13.01 -4.74
C MET A 91 -9.78 -13.54 -5.49
N LEU A 92 -9.34 -14.78 -5.24
CA LEU A 92 -8.22 -15.40 -5.96
C LEU A 92 -8.54 -15.59 -7.43
N ALA A 93 -7.61 -15.24 -8.29
CA ALA A 93 -7.63 -15.65 -9.68
C ALA A 93 -7.35 -17.16 -9.82
N ASN A 94 -7.67 -17.74 -10.98
CA ASN A 94 -7.33 -19.13 -11.28
C ASN A 94 -5.81 -19.31 -11.24
N GLY A 95 -5.31 -20.24 -10.42
CA GLY A 95 -3.89 -20.42 -10.14
C GLY A 95 -3.27 -19.38 -9.19
N GLY A 96 -4.08 -18.49 -8.63
CA GLY A 96 -3.63 -17.47 -7.67
C GLY A 96 -3.17 -18.07 -6.34
N GLU A 97 -2.38 -17.31 -5.60
CA GLU A 97 -1.78 -17.74 -4.34
C GLU A 97 -2.30 -16.95 -3.16
N LEU A 98 -2.47 -17.61 -2.01
CA LEU A 98 -2.83 -17.01 -0.74
C LEU A 98 -1.68 -17.23 0.25
N VAL A 99 -1.17 -16.16 0.83
CA VAL A 99 -0.28 -16.19 1.98
C VAL A 99 -1.10 -15.79 3.21
N TYR A 100 -1.25 -16.69 4.13
CA TYR A 100 -1.91 -16.50 5.42
C TYR A 100 -0.89 -16.39 6.54
N SER A 101 -1.00 -15.39 7.39
CA SER A 101 -0.10 -15.20 8.52
C SER A 101 -0.83 -14.76 9.78
N THR A 102 -0.32 -15.17 10.93
CA THR A 102 -0.74 -14.71 12.25
C THR A 102 0.45 -14.40 13.13
N CYS A 103 0.23 -13.62 14.19
CA CYS A 103 1.22 -13.41 15.24
C CYS A 103 0.86 -14.15 16.52
N THR A 104 0.34 -15.37 16.42
CA THR A 104 -0.01 -16.24 17.55
C THR A 104 0.63 -17.62 17.45
N TRP A 105 0.61 -18.38 18.53
CA TRP A 105 1.02 -19.80 18.56
C TRP A 105 -0.16 -20.75 18.66
N ALA A 106 -1.37 -20.25 18.81
CA ALA A 106 -2.59 -21.02 18.97
C ALA A 106 -2.84 -21.93 17.75
N PRO A 107 -2.91 -23.26 17.91
CA PRO A 107 -3.21 -24.19 16.82
C PRO A 107 -4.57 -23.90 16.16
N GLU A 108 -5.55 -23.44 16.93
CA GLU A 108 -6.90 -23.08 16.48
C GLU A 108 -6.88 -22.01 15.37
N GLU A 109 -5.92 -21.09 15.45
CA GLU A 109 -5.74 -19.99 14.51
C GLU A 109 -4.71 -20.29 13.41
N ASN A 110 -3.96 -21.37 13.54
CA ASN A 110 -2.86 -21.73 12.65
C ASN A 110 -3.18 -23.04 11.90
N GLU A 111 -2.81 -24.18 12.44
CA GLU A 111 -2.93 -25.47 11.76
C GLU A 111 -4.38 -25.90 11.56
N GLU A 112 -5.30 -25.60 12.47
CA GLU A 112 -6.73 -25.90 12.27
C GLU A 112 -7.35 -25.02 11.16
N ILE A 113 -6.88 -23.79 10.98
CA ILE A 113 -7.25 -22.97 9.82
C ILE A 113 -6.69 -23.57 8.53
N VAL A 114 -5.45 -24.07 8.56
CA VAL A 114 -4.87 -24.76 7.39
C VAL A 114 -5.69 -26.00 7.03
N ALA A 115 -6.00 -26.85 8.01
CA ALA A 115 -6.83 -28.05 7.82
C ALA A 115 -8.19 -27.69 7.18
N TRP A 116 -8.88 -26.72 7.78
CA TRP A 116 -10.17 -26.26 7.29
C TRP A 116 -10.11 -25.69 5.86
N LEU A 117 -9.08 -24.89 5.52
CA LEU A 117 -8.91 -24.35 4.17
C LEU A 117 -8.72 -25.45 3.12
N LEU A 118 -7.97 -26.52 3.46
CA LEU A 118 -7.72 -27.64 2.55
C LEU A 118 -8.96 -28.53 2.37
N ASP A 119 -9.82 -28.60 3.40
CA ASP A 119 -11.06 -29.39 3.36
C ASP A 119 -12.18 -28.68 2.60
N GLU A 120 -12.36 -27.36 2.83
CA GLU A 120 -13.49 -26.61 2.30
C GLU A 120 -13.26 -26.01 0.89
N PHE A 121 -11.99 -25.81 0.50
CA PHE A 121 -11.66 -25.10 -0.73
C PHE A 121 -10.67 -25.88 -1.61
N PRO A 122 -10.73 -25.70 -2.94
CA PRO A 122 -9.76 -26.30 -3.85
C PRO A 122 -8.41 -25.55 -3.77
N LEU A 123 -7.73 -25.75 -2.65
CA LEU A 123 -6.42 -25.18 -2.33
C LEU A 123 -5.40 -26.30 -2.15
N GLU A 124 -4.17 -26.06 -2.58
CA GLU A 124 -3.01 -26.90 -2.32
C GLU A 124 -2.01 -26.12 -1.48
N LEU A 125 -1.43 -26.79 -0.45
CA LEU A 125 -0.38 -26.20 0.36
C LEU A 125 0.91 -26.10 -0.46
N VAL A 126 1.59 -24.95 -0.35
CA VAL A 126 2.87 -24.70 -1.01
C VAL A 126 3.99 -24.71 0.03
N ASP A 127 5.01 -25.55 -0.19
CA ASP A 127 6.12 -25.66 0.75
C ASP A 127 6.89 -24.34 0.89
N LEU A 128 7.06 -23.89 2.12
CA LEU A 128 7.82 -22.70 2.48
C LEU A 128 9.24 -23.07 2.90
N PRO A 129 10.28 -22.36 2.41
CA PRO A 129 11.65 -22.58 2.85
C PRO A 129 11.80 -22.22 4.34
N LYS A 130 12.34 -23.15 5.14
CA LYS A 130 12.64 -22.94 6.56
C LYS A 130 14.03 -22.35 6.71
N ILE A 131 14.12 -21.03 6.75
CA ILE A 131 15.38 -20.26 6.81
C ILE A 131 15.50 -19.54 8.16
N ASN A 132 16.72 -19.23 8.56
CA ASN A 132 17.01 -18.34 9.71
C ASN A 132 16.33 -18.74 11.04
N GLY A 133 16.21 -20.05 11.33
CA GLY A 133 15.60 -20.53 12.57
C GLY A 133 14.09 -20.75 12.52
N MET A 134 13.47 -20.60 11.35
CA MET A 134 12.09 -21.06 11.14
C MET A 134 11.96 -22.56 11.33
N THR A 135 10.85 -22.99 11.88
CA THR A 135 10.53 -24.43 12.08
C THR A 135 9.31 -24.79 11.25
N PRO A 136 9.14 -26.07 10.88
CA PRO A 136 7.89 -26.56 10.33
C PRO A 136 6.71 -26.29 11.27
N GLY A 137 5.51 -26.16 10.72
CA GLY A 137 4.27 -26.18 11.48
C GLY A 137 3.95 -27.56 12.07
N ILE A 138 3.02 -27.60 12.99
CA ILE A 138 2.55 -28.83 13.60
C ILE A 138 1.66 -29.55 12.58
N ASP A 139 1.93 -30.83 12.29
CA ASP A 139 1.23 -31.67 11.30
C ASP A 139 1.26 -31.17 9.83
N TYR A 140 1.71 -29.93 9.59
CA TYR A 140 1.85 -29.33 8.26
C TYR A 140 3.28 -28.81 8.05
N PRO A 141 4.22 -29.69 7.65
CA PRO A 141 5.64 -29.32 7.50
C PRO A 141 5.88 -28.28 6.40
N GLU A 142 4.96 -28.09 5.48
CA GLU A 142 5.01 -27.07 4.43
C GLU A 142 4.90 -25.65 5.00
N THR A 143 4.22 -25.47 6.13
CA THR A 143 4.05 -24.17 6.79
C THR A 143 5.28 -23.80 7.63
N ALA A 144 5.34 -22.57 8.12
CA ALA A 144 6.46 -22.09 8.90
C ALA A 144 6.02 -21.43 10.21
N ARG A 145 6.69 -21.82 11.31
CA ARG A 145 6.59 -21.16 12.61
C ARG A 145 7.87 -20.45 12.99
N MET A 146 7.75 -19.28 13.55
CA MET A 146 8.85 -18.47 14.06
C MET A 146 8.70 -18.30 15.57
N TYR A 147 9.60 -18.95 16.31
CA TYR A 147 9.60 -18.87 17.78
C TYR A 147 10.70 -17.92 18.26
N PRO A 148 10.42 -17.02 19.25
CA PRO A 148 11.39 -16.02 19.70
C PRO A 148 12.67 -16.62 20.32
N HIS A 149 12.67 -17.86 20.76
CA HIS A 149 13.88 -18.55 21.27
C HIS A 149 14.79 -19.08 20.16
N ARG A 150 14.32 -19.13 18.89
CA ARG A 150 15.10 -19.58 17.71
C ARG A 150 15.28 -18.49 16.66
N PHE A 151 14.52 -17.43 16.76
CA PHE A 151 14.44 -16.37 15.76
C PHE A 151 14.51 -15.01 16.45
N LYS A 152 15.30 -14.07 15.87
CA LYS A 152 15.34 -12.69 16.38
C LYS A 152 14.10 -11.93 15.91
N GLY A 153 13.02 -12.06 16.62
CA GLY A 153 11.73 -11.46 16.30
C GLY A 153 10.64 -11.87 17.26
N GLU A 154 9.42 -11.51 16.94
CA GLU A 154 8.22 -11.92 17.66
C GLU A 154 7.69 -13.24 17.10
N GLY A 155 6.69 -13.85 17.79
CA GLY A 155 6.06 -15.08 17.32
C GLY A 155 5.28 -14.86 16.04
N GLN A 156 5.42 -15.76 15.07
CA GLN A 156 4.71 -15.70 13.79
C GLN A 156 4.41 -17.11 13.28
N PHE A 157 3.33 -17.22 12.53
CA PHE A 157 2.99 -18.38 11.72
C PHE A 157 2.73 -17.93 10.28
N VAL A 158 3.11 -18.74 9.29
CA VAL A 158 2.85 -18.49 7.87
C VAL A 158 2.50 -19.79 7.17
N ALA A 159 1.45 -19.74 6.37
CA ALA A 159 1.06 -20.78 5.42
C ALA A 159 0.86 -20.16 4.03
N LYS A 160 1.22 -20.89 2.98
CA LYS A 160 1.03 -20.47 1.59
C LYS A 160 0.22 -21.50 0.86
N PHE A 161 -0.79 -21.07 0.13
CA PHE A 161 -1.69 -21.91 -0.65
C PHE A 161 -1.69 -21.48 -2.11
N ARG A 162 -1.99 -22.43 -3.00
CA ARG A 162 -2.32 -22.19 -4.41
C ARG A 162 -3.75 -22.62 -4.65
N PHE A 163 -4.52 -21.75 -5.29
CA PHE A 163 -5.88 -22.06 -5.73
C PHE A 163 -5.83 -22.92 -7.00
N VAL A 164 -6.35 -24.15 -6.93
CA VAL A 164 -6.39 -25.12 -8.03
C VAL A 164 -7.78 -25.30 -8.63
N GLY A 165 -8.77 -24.59 -8.09
CA GLY A 165 -10.12 -24.54 -8.64
C GLY A 165 -10.27 -23.61 -9.83
N GLU A 166 -11.48 -23.51 -10.33
CA GLU A 166 -11.82 -22.61 -11.42
C GLU A 166 -12.89 -21.61 -10.98
N HIS A 167 -12.59 -20.35 -11.13
CA HIS A 167 -13.56 -19.27 -11.03
C HIS A 167 -13.93 -18.75 -12.43
N LYS A 168 -15.16 -18.31 -12.55
CA LYS A 168 -15.60 -17.57 -13.74
C LYS A 168 -14.93 -16.21 -13.78
N LEU A 169 -14.16 -15.94 -14.83
CA LEU A 169 -13.49 -14.66 -15.00
C LEU A 169 -14.50 -13.50 -15.00
N PRO A 170 -14.26 -12.47 -14.19
CA PRO A 170 -15.15 -11.31 -14.14
C PRO A 170 -15.05 -10.50 -15.44
N LYS A 171 -16.17 -9.96 -15.90
CA LYS A 171 -16.19 -8.95 -16.96
C LYS A 171 -15.81 -7.59 -16.35
N LEU A 172 -14.53 -7.26 -16.35
CA LEU A 172 -14.05 -5.96 -15.87
C LEU A 172 -14.54 -4.84 -16.82
N LYS A 173 -15.22 -3.87 -16.28
CA LYS A 173 -15.50 -2.60 -16.97
C LYS A 173 -14.36 -1.66 -16.64
N PRO A 174 -13.58 -1.17 -17.64
CA PRO A 174 -12.49 -0.24 -17.36
C PRO A 174 -13.04 1.06 -16.78
N ALA A 175 -12.30 1.61 -15.82
CA ALA A 175 -12.58 2.93 -15.28
C ALA A 175 -12.49 3.98 -16.41
N ARG A 176 -13.50 4.84 -16.52
CA ARG A 176 -13.47 5.93 -17.52
C ARG A 176 -12.92 7.19 -16.87
N SER A 177 -11.98 7.84 -17.57
CA SER A 177 -11.46 9.14 -17.15
C SER A 177 -12.60 10.17 -17.12
N ASN A 178 -12.68 10.91 -16.03
CA ASN A 178 -13.64 12.01 -15.84
C ASN A 178 -13.02 13.40 -16.02
N LEU A 179 -11.80 13.50 -16.57
CA LEU A 179 -11.10 14.76 -16.82
C LEU A 179 -11.81 15.58 -17.89
N THR A 180 -11.98 16.86 -17.61
CA THR A 180 -12.36 17.84 -18.65
C THR A 180 -11.21 18.05 -19.65
N ALA A 181 -11.51 18.63 -20.82
CA ALA A 181 -10.50 18.96 -21.83
C ALA A 181 -9.43 19.91 -21.27
N ASP A 182 -9.82 20.91 -20.50
CA ASP A 182 -8.90 21.87 -19.87
C ASP A 182 -7.98 21.19 -18.85
N GLN A 183 -8.53 20.33 -17.99
CA GLN A 183 -7.74 19.57 -17.02
C GLN A 183 -6.74 18.65 -17.71
N ARG A 184 -7.15 17.98 -18.78
CA ARG A 184 -6.26 17.14 -19.60
C ARG A 184 -5.14 17.96 -20.22
N SER A 185 -5.45 19.12 -20.79
CA SER A 185 -4.46 20.05 -21.36
C SER A 185 -3.45 20.54 -20.33
N LEU A 186 -3.92 20.94 -19.14
CA LEU A 186 -3.04 21.38 -18.05
C LEU A 186 -2.09 20.28 -17.57
N TRP A 187 -2.60 19.05 -17.43
CA TRP A 187 -1.76 17.91 -17.06
C TRP A 187 -0.73 17.56 -18.14
N GLN A 188 -1.15 17.52 -19.40
CA GLN A 188 -0.24 17.25 -20.53
C GLN A 188 0.86 18.31 -20.64
N SER A 189 0.50 19.59 -20.45
CA SER A 189 1.48 20.69 -20.45
C SER A 189 2.49 20.52 -19.31
N PHE A 190 2.02 20.20 -18.10
CA PHE A 190 2.92 19.92 -16.97
C PHE A 190 3.87 18.75 -17.26
N GLN A 191 3.37 17.61 -17.78
CA GLN A 191 4.23 16.48 -18.14
C GLN A 191 5.27 16.89 -19.17
N LYS A 192 4.85 17.56 -20.27
CA LYS A 192 5.75 18.00 -21.33
C LYS A 192 6.82 18.95 -20.81
N GLU A 193 6.48 19.84 -19.89
CA GLU A 193 7.41 20.85 -19.36
C GLU A 193 8.39 20.26 -18.34
N HIS A 194 7.92 19.39 -17.44
CA HIS A 194 8.68 18.98 -16.25
C HIS A 194 9.17 17.54 -16.27
N LEU A 195 8.53 16.62 -17.00
CA LEU A 195 8.89 15.21 -17.01
C LEU A 195 9.62 14.80 -18.29
N LYS A 196 10.50 13.80 -18.16
CA LYS A 196 11.18 13.14 -19.30
C LYS A 196 10.43 11.91 -19.77
N ILE A 197 9.45 11.46 -18.99
CA ILE A 197 8.60 10.30 -19.25
C ILE A 197 7.14 10.73 -19.37
N GLU A 198 6.34 9.89 -19.99
CA GLU A 198 4.89 9.99 -19.96
C GLU A 198 4.33 9.01 -18.93
N LEU A 199 3.60 9.52 -17.94
CA LEU A 199 2.88 8.68 -16.98
C LEU A 199 1.60 8.18 -17.63
N LYS A 200 1.58 6.90 -18.01
CA LYS A 200 0.45 6.22 -18.65
C LYS A 200 -0.40 5.50 -17.60
N GLY A 201 -1.72 5.57 -17.75
CA GLY A 201 -2.69 4.90 -16.89
C GLY A 201 -4.04 5.61 -16.88
N ASP A 202 -4.93 5.13 -16.04
CA ASP A 202 -6.28 5.67 -15.90
C ASP A 202 -6.26 6.92 -15.01
N LEU A 203 -6.49 8.09 -15.64
CA LEU A 203 -6.52 9.38 -14.95
C LEU A 203 -7.94 9.67 -14.45
N GLN A 204 -8.05 9.98 -13.16
CA GLN A 204 -9.32 10.40 -12.55
C GLN A 204 -9.14 11.60 -11.63
N THR A 205 -10.16 12.44 -11.57
CA THR A 205 -10.23 13.55 -10.62
C THR A 205 -11.23 13.27 -9.49
N PHE A 206 -10.84 13.70 -8.29
CA PHE A 206 -11.72 13.77 -7.12
C PHE A 206 -11.67 15.21 -6.61
N GLY A 207 -12.73 15.97 -6.88
CA GLY A 207 -12.67 17.42 -6.77
C GLY A 207 -11.60 18.01 -7.70
N ASP A 208 -10.70 18.81 -7.15
CA ASP A 208 -9.57 19.40 -7.89
C ASP A 208 -8.31 18.50 -7.92
N GLN A 209 -8.34 17.34 -7.27
CA GLN A 209 -7.19 16.45 -7.14
C GLN A 209 -7.14 15.49 -8.33
N LEU A 210 -5.96 15.36 -8.96
CA LEU A 210 -5.72 14.42 -10.04
C LEU A 210 -4.99 13.18 -9.52
N TYR A 211 -5.47 12.01 -9.91
CA TYR A 211 -4.88 10.72 -9.56
C TYR A 211 -4.60 9.88 -10.80
N LEU A 212 -3.53 9.09 -10.71
CA LEU A 212 -3.22 8.01 -11.65
C LEU A 212 -3.57 6.68 -10.97
N LEU A 213 -4.60 6.02 -11.46
CA LEU A 213 -5.05 4.75 -10.92
C LEU A 213 -4.19 3.59 -11.45
N PRO A 214 -4.01 2.51 -10.67
CA PRO A 214 -3.49 1.25 -11.21
C PRO A 214 -4.32 0.75 -12.40
N LEU A 215 -3.66 0.17 -13.38
CA LEU A 215 -4.34 -0.39 -14.55
C LEU A 215 -5.16 -1.64 -14.20
N GLY A 216 -6.25 -1.84 -14.95
CA GLY A 216 -7.06 -3.07 -14.85
C GLY A 216 -7.97 -3.14 -13.62
N LEU A 217 -8.23 -2.04 -12.93
CA LEU A 217 -9.15 -2.01 -11.79
C LEU A 217 -10.61 -2.20 -12.26
N PRO A 218 -11.42 -2.94 -11.48
CA PRO A 218 -12.86 -3.01 -11.68
C PRO A 218 -13.54 -1.68 -11.34
N ASP A 219 -14.86 -1.59 -11.50
CA ASP A 219 -15.65 -0.45 -11.03
C ASP A 219 -15.61 -0.36 -9.48
N LEU A 220 -15.00 0.70 -8.99
CA LEU A 220 -14.79 0.95 -7.57
C LEU A 220 -15.90 1.77 -6.89
N SER A 221 -16.98 2.09 -7.59
CA SER A 221 -18.05 2.99 -7.10
C SER A 221 -18.75 2.51 -5.83
N LYS A 222 -18.62 1.23 -5.50
CA LYS A 222 -19.32 0.58 -4.37
C LYS A 222 -18.47 0.39 -3.12
N ILE A 223 -17.19 0.79 -3.14
CA ILE A 223 -16.26 0.61 -2.02
C ILE A 223 -15.66 1.93 -1.58
N LYS A 224 -15.28 1.98 -0.30
CA LYS A 224 -14.59 3.12 0.28
C LYS A 224 -13.10 3.05 -0.07
N ILE A 225 -12.61 4.11 -0.68
CA ILE A 225 -11.23 4.25 -1.08
C ILE A 225 -10.57 5.30 -0.18
N ALA A 226 -9.47 4.94 0.44
CA ALA A 226 -8.64 5.84 1.23
C ALA A 226 -7.57 6.54 0.38
N ARG A 227 -7.05 5.86 -0.69
CA ARG A 227 -6.10 6.42 -1.65
C ARG A 227 -6.37 5.88 -3.05
N ASN A 228 -6.61 6.77 -3.99
CA ASN A 228 -6.98 6.46 -5.38
C ASN A 228 -5.76 6.25 -6.31
N GLY A 229 -4.80 5.42 -5.94
CA GLY A 229 -3.56 5.30 -6.69
C GLY A 229 -2.59 6.45 -6.40
N LEU A 230 -1.79 6.88 -7.38
CA LEU A 230 -0.82 7.97 -7.21
C LEU A 230 -1.50 9.33 -7.32
N HIS A 231 -1.45 10.12 -6.26
CA HIS A 231 -1.84 11.52 -6.31
C HIS A 231 -0.82 12.29 -7.16
N LEU A 232 -1.26 12.81 -8.32
CA LEU A 232 -0.39 13.55 -9.24
C LEU A 232 -0.29 15.03 -8.87
N GLY A 233 -1.37 15.61 -8.40
CA GLY A 233 -1.41 17.01 -8.01
C GLY A 233 -2.80 17.61 -8.04
N THR A 234 -2.86 18.93 -7.98
CA THR A 234 -4.10 19.70 -7.85
C THR A 234 -4.26 20.66 -9.00
N PHE A 235 -5.44 20.67 -9.62
CA PHE A 235 -5.83 21.70 -10.57
C PHE A 235 -6.19 23.00 -9.84
N LYS A 236 -5.59 24.08 -10.27
CA LYS A 236 -5.90 25.45 -9.86
C LYS A 236 -6.36 26.23 -11.08
N LYS A 237 -6.88 27.45 -10.86
CA LYS A 237 -7.27 28.34 -11.98
C LYS A 237 -6.08 28.51 -12.96
N LYS A 238 -6.22 27.95 -14.17
CA LYS A 238 -5.24 28.00 -15.27
C LYS A 238 -3.84 27.41 -14.96
N ARG A 239 -3.68 26.53 -13.98
CA ARG A 239 -2.40 25.85 -13.68
C ARG A 239 -2.60 24.51 -12.99
N PHE A 240 -1.58 23.68 -13.11
CA PHE A 240 -1.45 22.43 -12.35
C PHE A 240 -0.34 22.57 -11.30
N GLU A 241 -0.58 22.10 -10.09
CA GLU A 241 0.40 22.07 -8.99
C GLU A 241 0.71 20.62 -8.66
N PRO A 242 1.97 20.15 -8.84
CA PRO A 242 2.33 18.77 -8.56
C PRO A 242 2.22 18.47 -7.07
N SER A 243 1.85 17.23 -6.76
CA SER A 243 1.77 16.77 -5.37
C SER A 243 3.14 16.39 -4.80
N PHE A 244 3.21 16.28 -3.49
CA PHE A 244 4.35 15.71 -2.79
C PHE A 244 4.55 14.24 -3.17
N ALA A 245 3.47 13.45 -3.22
CA ALA A 245 3.49 12.03 -3.59
C ALA A 245 4.06 11.79 -4.99
N LEU A 246 3.75 12.64 -5.97
CA LEU A 246 4.34 12.57 -7.31
C LEU A 246 5.86 12.75 -7.26
N GLY A 247 6.34 13.71 -6.46
CA GLY A 247 7.77 13.98 -6.35
C GLY A 247 8.54 12.84 -5.67
N LEU A 248 7.93 12.12 -4.71
CA LEU A 248 8.50 10.91 -4.11
C LEU A 248 8.49 9.71 -5.07
N ALA A 249 7.45 9.61 -5.89
CA ALA A 249 7.26 8.47 -6.78
C ALA A 249 8.18 8.49 -8.01
N LEU A 250 8.63 9.67 -8.45
CA LEU A 250 9.48 9.84 -9.63
C LEU A 250 10.96 9.67 -9.28
N GLN A 251 11.66 8.89 -10.11
CA GLN A 251 13.12 8.84 -10.06
C GLN A 251 13.72 10.16 -10.54
N PRO A 252 14.87 10.60 -10.02
CA PRO A 252 15.54 11.83 -10.49
C PRO A 252 15.84 11.83 -11.98
N SER A 253 16.03 10.65 -12.60
CA SER A 253 16.22 10.50 -14.05
C SER A 253 14.97 10.80 -14.88
N GLU A 254 13.77 10.70 -14.28
CA GLU A 254 12.48 10.88 -14.93
C GLU A 254 12.03 12.37 -14.98
N VAL A 255 12.74 13.26 -14.26
CA VAL A 255 12.38 14.68 -14.13
C VAL A 255 13.42 15.58 -14.84
N LYS A 256 12.94 16.65 -15.49
CA LYS A 256 13.82 17.61 -16.20
C LYS A 256 14.54 18.53 -15.23
N ASN A 257 13.81 19.20 -14.35
CA ASN A 257 14.35 20.19 -13.42
C ASN A 257 14.53 19.58 -12.03
N LYS A 258 15.76 19.51 -11.58
CA LYS A 258 16.16 18.90 -10.29
C LYS A 258 17.03 19.86 -9.51
N LEU A 259 16.95 19.80 -8.20
CA LEU A 259 17.81 20.53 -7.28
C LEU A 259 18.28 19.59 -6.18
N GLU A 260 19.59 19.29 -6.18
CA GLU A 260 20.22 18.53 -5.10
C GLU A 260 20.35 19.43 -3.88
N LEU A 261 19.88 18.96 -2.73
CA LEU A 261 20.00 19.67 -1.46
C LEU A 261 21.24 19.19 -0.70
N SER A 262 21.94 20.13 -0.06
CA SER A 262 22.88 19.76 0.99
C SER A 262 22.13 19.22 2.21
N GLN A 263 22.84 18.50 3.09
CA GLN A 263 22.24 18.02 4.35
C GLN A 263 21.64 19.18 5.18
N GLN A 264 22.32 20.31 5.23
CA GLN A 264 21.86 21.50 5.94
C GLN A 264 20.57 22.08 5.30
N ASP A 265 20.53 22.21 3.96
CA ASP A 265 19.33 22.72 3.26
C ASP A 265 18.15 21.75 3.42
N PHE A 266 18.41 20.44 3.41
CA PHE A 266 17.39 19.42 3.65
C PHE A 266 16.77 19.61 5.05
N GLU A 267 17.58 19.72 6.10
CA GLU A 267 17.10 19.90 7.49
C GLU A 267 16.25 21.17 7.63
N VAL A 268 16.69 22.28 7.04
CA VAL A 268 15.95 23.54 7.02
C VAL A 268 14.62 23.37 6.27
N TYR A 269 14.65 22.71 5.09
CA TYR A 269 13.46 22.53 4.26
C TYR A 269 12.42 21.61 4.92
N VAL A 270 12.81 20.46 5.48
CA VAL A 270 11.88 19.56 6.17
C VAL A 270 11.37 20.12 7.50
N GLY A 271 12.10 21.08 8.09
CA GLY A 271 11.63 21.90 9.21
C GLY A 271 10.51 22.88 8.85
N GLY A 272 10.31 23.15 7.57
CA GLY A 272 9.21 24.00 7.06
C GLY A 272 9.63 25.36 6.55
N GLU A 273 10.95 25.66 6.53
CA GLU A 273 11.50 26.93 6.08
C GLU A 273 11.64 26.97 4.54
N THR A 274 11.74 28.17 3.98
CA THR A 274 12.10 28.40 2.58
C THR A 274 13.62 28.43 2.43
N LEU A 275 14.12 28.08 1.24
CA LEU A 275 15.55 28.14 0.95
C LEU A 275 15.87 29.27 -0.04
N GLN A 276 17.00 29.94 0.16
CA GLN A 276 17.57 30.88 -0.80
C GLN A 276 18.57 30.15 -1.68
N ILE A 277 18.30 30.10 -2.98
CA ILE A 277 19.15 29.41 -3.96
C ILE A 277 20.15 30.41 -4.52
N LYS A 278 21.44 30.17 -4.25
CA LYS A 278 22.53 31.03 -4.71
C LYS A 278 22.78 30.95 -6.23
N GLN A 279 22.50 29.79 -6.81
CA GLN A 279 22.64 29.53 -8.23
C GLN A 279 21.53 30.24 -9.01
N SER A 280 21.87 30.92 -10.09
CA SER A 280 20.86 31.52 -10.99
C SER A 280 20.14 30.43 -11.77
N LEU A 281 18.92 30.13 -11.37
CA LEU A 281 18.05 29.12 -11.96
C LEU A 281 16.73 29.75 -12.45
N PRO A 282 16.13 29.24 -13.53
CA PRO A 282 14.81 29.67 -13.98
C PRO A 282 13.73 29.45 -12.95
N ASN A 283 12.75 30.37 -12.90
CA ASN A 283 11.55 30.15 -12.10
C ASN A 283 10.78 28.90 -12.58
N GLY A 284 10.23 28.11 -11.68
CA GLY A 284 9.49 26.90 -12.05
C GLY A 284 9.44 25.85 -10.97
N TRP A 285 8.94 24.65 -11.34
CA TRP A 285 8.90 23.49 -10.45
C TRP A 285 10.20 22.68 -10.57
N TYR A 286 10.75 22.30 -9.43
CA TYR A 286 11.94 21.46 -9.28
C TYR A 286 11.63 20.28 -8.39
N GLN A 287 12.05 19.08 -8.79
CA GLN A 287 12.13 17.95 -7.86
C GLN A 287 13.34 18.18 -6.96
N LEU A 288 13.12 18.18 -5.66
CA LEU A 288 14.20 18.22 -4.68
C LEU A 288 14.79 16.82 -4.54
N ILE A 289 16.10 16.76 -4.46
CA ILE A 289 16.86 15.51 -4.33
C ILE A 289 17.70 15.56 -3.07
N ILE A 290 17.74 14.46 -2.34
CA ILE A 290 18.65 14.25 -1.23
C ILE A 290 19.22 12.83 -1.29
N HIS A 291 20.53 12.69 -1.23
CA HIS A 291 21.23 11.40 -1.36
C HIS A 291 20.75 10.55 -2.54
N GLY A 292 20.53 11.19 -3.69
CA GLY A 292 20.05 10.53 -4.91
C GLY A 292 18.57 10.17 -4.95
N ASN A 293 17.78 10.50 -3.92
CA ASN A 293 16.36 10.20 -3.83
C ASN A 293 15.49 11.47 -3.96
N GLY A 294 14.32 11.34 -4.60
CA GLY A 294 13.35 12.42 -4.68
C GLY A 294 12.72 12.71 -3.30
N LEU A 295 12.65 13.99 -2.94
CA LEU A 295 12.03 14.47 -1.71
C LEU A 295 10.65 15.09 -1.92
N GLY A 296 10.27 15.36 -3.16
CA GLY A 296 9.05 16.06 -3.51
C GLY A 296 9.30 17.18 -4.53
N PHE A 297 8.25 17.88 -4.91
CA PHE A 297 8.37 19.09 -5.74
C PHE A 297 8.34 20.35 -4.90
N ALA A 298 9.15 21.33 -5.28
CA ALA A 298 9.12 22.67 -4.76
C ALA A 298 9.11 23.70 -5.89
N LYS A 299 8.59 24.89 -5.64
CA LYS A 299 8.52 25.95 -6.63
C LYS A 299 9.58 27.01 -6.35
N LEU A 300 10.47 27.21 -7.31
CA LEU A 300 11.44 28.29 -7.28
C LEU A 300 10.79 29.57 -7.87
N ALA A 301 10.88 30.68 -7.15
CA ALA A 301 10.44 32.00 -7.60
C ALA A 301 11.38 33.05 -7.02
N ASN A 302 12.00 33.84 -7.91
CA ASN A 302 12.95 34.90 -7.54
C ASN A 302 14.05 34.43 -6.59
N GLN A 303 14.73 33.35 -6.95
CA GLN A 303 15.78 32.67 -6.15
C GLN A 303 15.32 32.12 -4.80
N THR A 304 14.02 32.21 -4.48
CA THR A 304 13.46 31.64 -3.26
C THR A 304 12.72 30.35 -3.59
N LEU A 305 13.16 29.24 -3.00
CA LEU A 305 12.50 27.95 -3.07
C LEU A 305 11.38 27.90 -2.02
N LYS A 306 10.13 27.89 -2.48
CA LYS A 306 8.96 27.82 -1.60
C LYS A 306 8.82 26.44 -0.98
N ASN A 307 8.48 26.39 0.29
CA ASN A 307 8.30 25.14 1.00
C ASN A 307 6.94 24.51 0.71
N TYR A 308 6.95 23.31 0.10
CA TYR A 308 5.78 22.47 -0.16
C TYR A 308 5.83 21.17 0.62
N PHE A 309 6.77 21.03 1.57
CA PHE A 309 6.85 19.85 2.43
C PHE A 309 5.62 19.77 3.33
N PRO A 310 4.94 18.61 3.42
CA PRO A 310 3.69 18.48 4.16
C PRO A 310 3.84 18.86 5.63
N LYS A 311 2.93 19.70 6.13
CA LYS A 311 3.02 20.21 7.53
C LYS A 311 3.03 19.08 8.57
N GLY A 312 2.28 18.00 8.33
CA GLY A 312 2.21 16.84 9.24
C GLY A 312 3.46 15.95 9.25
N LEU A 313 4.37 16.12 8.27
CA LEU A 313 5.62 15.36 8.16
C LEU A 313 6.87 16.17 8.57
N ARG A 314 6.70 17.41 9.01
CA ARG A 314 7.83 18.26 9.38
C ARG A 314 8.53 17.76 10.62
N PHE A 315 9.84 17.71 10.55
CA PHE A 315 10.68 17.47 11.74
C PHE A 315 10.80 18.78 12.54
N ARG A 316 10.58 18.68 13.83
CA ARG A 316 10.79 19.78 14.79
C ARG A 316 11.96 19.46 15.67
#